data_0a809dbcdfdfe4144ab6164409a0da0c
#
_entry.id   0a809dbcdfdfe4144ab6164409a0da0c
#
_cell.length_a   1.000
_cell.length_b   1.000
_cell.length_c   1.000
_cell.angle_alpha   90.00
_cell.angle_beta   90.00
_cell.angle_gamma   90.00
#
_symmetry.space_group_name_H-M   'P 1'
#
loop_
_entity.id
_entity.type
_entity.pdbx_description
1 polymer ?
#
loop_
_entity_poly.entity_id
_entity_poly.type
_entity_poly.pdbx_seq_one_letter_code
_entity_poly.pdbx_strand_id
1 'polypeptide(L)'
;MIIVPAAIKTEVVLECYACGHQQPYRLPHPPCPKCGHDFMEARYNYAAVRSLWPEILANRPFTMWRYRELLPLFDDQYQISMGEGGTPLLPAHNLSMMLGTRNLFIKDERQNPTNSFKDRQAALVISMMKEANVSEMVVASTGNVAISYSAYSSHAGIKLWTFLPSLVPPEKMQEIAIYGSEVIKVTATYDVTKKVAAQFSQHKGIMDDRGIRNIGTREAMKTLAFEVAEQLTEVLGPPRPGIPWRAPDWYIQAVSGGMGPVGFWKGFYELYQMGLVDRMPKMALIQAEGCAPMVNSFRKNLPEAEPVTSPDTQIITIATGVPGPAYSYLARIAREHGGTFESVTDDEAFRATHVLAKMEGLSMEPAAAAAFAGLFKLLSQGVIRRDEIIVVNCSGHTFPVEKFLLGPDWAKEVSEADVAGEQVQAPKPPSEDLLGALDQLDERVKTIIIMEDNPEAARLLRRILQTRGDFQIAEAHNGREGLALIRQHRPDLILLDLMMPDMDGFAVLDALKADETLRDLPVIVVTAKELTQQERQRLQGQIKMLLQKGSFMDDDLLDDINALLDKV
;
A
#
# COMPACT_ATOMS: atom_id res chain seq x y z
N MET A 1 14.44 16.16 34.40
CA MET A 1 13.83 17.19 33.56
C MET A 1 14.84 17.43 32.45
N ILE A 2 14.72 16.80 31.29
CA ILE A 2 15.64 16.94 30.16
C ILE A 2 15.25 18.27 29.50
N ILE A 3 16.15 19.25 29.54
CA ILE A 3 15.97 20.52 28.84
C ILE A 3 16.06 20.17 27.33
N VAL A 4 14.92 20.02 26.66
CA VAL A 4 14.88 19.96 25.20
C VAL A 4 15.33 21.33 24.71
N PRO A 5 16.39 21.45 23.88
CA PRO A 5 16.80 22.73 23.34
C PRO A 5 15.61 23.44 22.69
N ALA A 6 15.50 24.77 22.92
CA ALA A 6 14.45 25.56 22.27
C ALA A 6 14.46 25.30 20.77
N ALA A 7 13.30 25.01 20.21
CA ALA A 7 13.18 24.71 18.79
C ALA A 7 13.83 25.83 17.97
N ILE A 8 14.78 25.48 17.11
CA ILE A 8 15.33 26.45 16.17
C ILE A 8 14.20 26.72 15.18
N LYS A 9 13.66 27.93 15.26
CA LYS A 9 12.71 28.45 14.28
C LYS A 9 13.47 28.60 12.96
N THR A 10 13.22 27.66 12.04
CA THR A 10 13.73 27.80 10.67
C THR A 10 12.87 28.82 9.95
N GLU A 11 13.51 29.83 9.36
CA GLU A 11 12.82 30.73 8.46
C GLU A 11 12.20 29.96 7.29
N VAL A 12 10.88 30.09 7.10
CA VAL A 12 10.17 29.43 6.00
C VAL A 12 9.93 30.46 4.90
N VAL A 13 10.41 30.16 3.72
CA VAL A 13 10.20 30.97 2.51
C VAL A 13 9.32 30.20 1.54
N LEU A 14 8.35 30.87 0.93
CA LEU A 14 7.53 30.28 -0.13
C LEU A 14 8.16 30.57 -1.50
N GLU A 15 8.40 29.52 -2.27
CA GLU A 15 8.93 29.59 -3.63
C GLU A 15 7.86 29.18 -4.64
N CYS A 16 7.63 29.99 -5.65
CA CYS A 16 6.68 29.68 -6.72
C CYS A 16 7.22 28.55 -7.61
N TYR A 17 6.47 27.47 -7.72
CA TYR A 17 6.81 26.32 -8.57
C TYR A 17 7.02 26.68 -10.05
N ALA A 18 6.23 27.64 -10.57
CA ALA A 18 6.27 27.99 -11.99
C ALA A 18 7.40 28.97 -12.37
N CYS A 19 7.76 29.93 -11.48
CA CYS A 19 8.70 30.98 -11.85
C CYS A 19 9.85 31.21 -10.85
N GLY A 20 9.92 30.40 -9.78
CA GLY A 20 10.97 30.50 -8.77
C GLY A 20 10.92 31.76 -7.89
N HIS A 21 9.90 32.61 -8.00
CA HIS A 21 9.78 33.81 -7.16
C HIS A 21 9.59 33.41 -5.69
N GLN A 22 10.39 34.01 -4.80
CA GLN A 22 10.32 33.78 -3.38
C GLN A 22 9.57 34.89 -2.66
N GLN A 23 8.78 34.51 -1.65
CA GLN A 23 8.05 35.43 -0.77
C GLN A 23 8.02 34.90 0.67
N PRO A 24 7.83 35.77 1.67
CA PRO A 24 7.68 35.34 3.06
C PRO A 24 6.45 34.43 3.23
N TYR A 25 6.60 33.44 4.11
CA TYR A 25 5.46 32.58 4.50
C TYR A 25 4.39 33.38 5.24
N ARG A 26 3.13 33.20 4.86
CA ARG A 26 1.94 33.68 5.57
C ARG A 26 0.72 32.84 5.24
N LEU A 27 -0.25 32.77 6.15
CA LEU A 27 -1.53 32.12 5.94
C LEU A 27 -2.69 33.13 5.98
N PRO A 28 -3.69 33.00 5.10
CA PRO A 28 -3.63 32.18 3.89
C PRO A 28 -2.53 32.70 2.95
N HIS A 29 -1.86 31.79 2.23
CA HIS A 29 -0.84 32.25 1.29
C HIS A 29 -1.50 32.78 0.00
N PRO A 30 -1.13 33.97 -0.47
CA PRO A 30 -1.60 34.47 -1.74
C PRO A 30 -0.93 33.73 -2.91
N PRO A 31 -1.55 33.73 -4.10
CA PRO A 31 -0.87 33.33 -5.33
C PRO A 31 0.45 34.11 -5.52
N CYS A 32 1.31 33.58 -6.36
CA CYS A 32 2.58 34.23 -6.70
C CYS A 32 2.33 35.64 -7.29
N PRO A 33 2.88 36.70 -6.71
CA PRO A 33 2.65 38.07 -7.20
C PRO A 33 3.29 38.33 -8.56
N LYS A 34 4.26 37.48 -8.99
CA LYS A 34 4.96 37.64 -10.26
C LYS A 34 4.22 36.99 -11.44
N CYS A 35 3.61 35.81 -11.24
CA CYS A 35 3.02 35.04 -12.34
C CYS A 35 1.58 34.56 -12.08
N GLY A 36 1.00 34.85 -10.91
CA GLY A 36 -0.35 34.45 -10.54
C GLY A 36 -0.51 32.96 -10.21
N HIS A 37 0.55 32.16 -10.29
CA HIS A 37 0.47 30.72 -10.01
C HIS A 37 0.24 30.46 -8.53
N ASP A 38 -0.67 29.54 -8.19
CA ASP A 38 -1.09 29.26 -6.81
C ASP A 38 -0.39 28.07 -6.15
N PHE A 39 0.52 27.39 -6.85
CA PHE A 39 1.32 26.32 -6.31
C PHE A 39 2.66 26.86 -5.79
N MET A 40 2.72 27.03 -4.46
CA MET A 40 3.89 27.53 -3.74
C MET A 40 4.53 26.41 -2.95
N GLU A 41 5.85 26.31 -2.92
CA GLU A 41 6.61 25.35 -2.12
C GLU A 41 7.26 26.03 -0.91
N ALA A 42 7.19 25.41 0.26
CA ALA A 42 7.94 25.86 1.43
C ALA A 42 9.40 25.42 1.31
N ARG A 43 10.32 26.34 1.58
CA ARG A 43 11.77 26.13 1.64
C ARG A 43 12.28 26.47 3.03
N TYR A 44 13.28 25.72 3.50
CA TYR A 44 13.82 25.78 4.85
C TYR A 44 15.33 25.96 4.83
N ASN A 45 15.92 26.33 5.96
CA ASN A 45 17.36 26.35 6.12
C ASN A 45 17.88 24.93 6.41
N TYR A 46 18.11 24.15 5.37
CA TYR A 46 18.55 22.75 5.46
C TYR A 46 19.90 22.60 6.18
N ALA A 47 20.81 23.56 6.03
CA ALA A 47 22.13 23.49 6.67
C ALA A 47 22.01 23.57 8.20
N ALA A 48 21.15 24.45 8.71
CA ALA A 48 20.89 24.57 10.14
C ALA A 48 20.23 23.28 10.69
N VAL A 49 19.25 22.73 10.00
CA VAL A 49 18.57 21.48 10.41
C VAL A 49 19.53 20.30 10.42
N ARG A 50 20.35 20.15 9.38
CA ARG A 50 21.33 19.06 9.27
C ARG A 50 22.25 18.96 10.48
N SER A 51 22.74 20.09 10.96
CA SER A 51 23.69 20.12 12.07
C SER A 51 23.08 19.68 13.41
N LEU A 52 21.77 19.80 13.53
CA LEU A 52 21.04 19.60 14.79
C LEU A 52 20.32 18.25 14.89
N TRP A 53 19.81 17.77 13.78
CA TRP A 53 18.93 16.58 13.77
C TRP A 53 19.54 15.33 14.40
N PRO A 54 20.82 14.95 14.19
CA PRO A 54 21.38 13.76 14.83
C PRO A 54 21.23 13.73 16.35
N GLU A 55 21.39 14.88 17.00
CA GLU A 55 21.28 15.01 18.45
C GLU A 55 19.82 15.14 18.91
N ILE A 56 19.04 15.96 18.21
CA ILE A 56 17.66 16.25 18.57
C ILE A 56 16.75 15.05 18.37
N LEU A 57 16.87 14.35 17.24
CA LEU A 57 16.01 13.22 16.90
C LEU A 57 16.19 12.04 17.85
N ALA A 58 17.39 11.79 18.35
CA ALA A 58 17.66 10.72 19.31
C ALA A 58 16.79 10.79 20.58
N ASN A 59 16.35 12.01 20.95
CA ASN A 59 15.63 12.27 22.20
C ASN A 59 14.13 12.58 22.02
N ARG A 60 13.60 12.50 20.79
CA ARG A 60 12.19 12.81 20.50
C ARG A 60 11.35 11.56 20.33
N PRO A 61 10.07 11.58 20.75
CA PRO A 61 9.11 10.54 20.40
C PRO A 61 9.02 10.33 18.90
N PHE A 62 8.80 9.10 18.47
CA PHE A 62 8.66 8.73 17.06
C PHE A 62 7.24 9.03 16.58
N THR A 63 6.96 10.28 16.26
CA THR A 63 5.73 10.82 15.68
C THR A 63 6.08 11.76 14.53
N MET A 64 5.10 12.23 13.75
CA MET A 64 5.41 13.22 12.70
C MET A 64 6.03 14.52 13.23
N TRP A 65 5.73 14.90 14.46
CA TRP A 65 6.24 16.12 15.12
C TRP A 65 7.72 16.04 15.53
N ARG A 66 8.28 14.84 15.41
CA ARG A 66 9.73 14.62 15.56
C ARG A 66 10.54 15.54 14.63
N TYR A 67 9.99 15.87 13.46
CA TYR A 67 10.63 16.63 12.38
C TYR A 67 10.15 18.09 12.27
N ARG A 68 9.70 18.65 13.36
CA ARG A 68 9.03 19.97 13.40
C ARG A 68 9.83 21.13 12.82
N GLU A 69 11.17 21.06 12.77
CA GLU A 69 12.02 22.10 12.16
C GLU A 69 11.78 22.25 10.65
N LEU A 70 11.28 21.21 10.01
CA LEU A 70 10.90 21.21 8.60
C LEU A 70 9.37 21.25 8.41
N LEU A 71 8.61 21.70 9.41
CA LEU A 71 7.16 21.91 9.31
C LEU A 71 6.83 23.40 9.48
N PRO A 72 5.86 23.94 8.71
CA PRO A 72 5.53 25.36 8.73
C PRO A 72 4.54 25.71 9.86
N LEU A 73 4.88 25.32 11.08
CA LEU A 73 4.22 25.72 12.33
C LEU A 73 5.25 26.46 13.19
N PHE A 74 4.96 27.71 13.56
CA PHE A 74 5.95 28.58 14.20
C PHE A 74 5.89 28.56 15.72
N ASP A 75 4.74 28.22 16.30
CA ASP A 75 4.57 28.19 17.75
C ASP A 75 3.94 26.85 18.16
N ASP A 76 4.71 26.07 18.94
CA ASP A 76 4.34 24.73 19.40
C ASP A 76 3.03 24.73 20.25
N GLN A 77 2.62 25.88 20.82
CA GLN A 77 1.35 25.98 21.57
C GLN A 77 0.11 25.70 20.68
N TYR A 78 0.23 25.87 19.37
CA TYR A 78 -0.85 25.62 18.40
C TYR A 78 -0.79 24.20 17.81
N GLN A 79 0.17 23.38 18.24
CA GLN A 79 0.26 22.01 17.77
C GLN A 79 -0.95 21.19 18.23
N ILE A 80 -1.71 20.70 17.27
CA ILE A 80 -2.82 19.77 17.46
C ILE A 80 -2.33 18.38 17.08
N SER A 81 -2.31 17.46 18.04
CA SER A 81 -1.81 16.09 17.82
C SER A 81 -2.67 15.08 18.57
N MET A 82 -2.93 13.97 17.95
CA MET A 82 -3.53 12.77 18.54
C MET A 82 -2.56 11.57 18.49
N GLY A 83 -1.27 11.82 18.20
CA GLY A 83 -0.22 10.80 18.13
C GLY A 83 0.04 10.26 16.72
N GLU A 84 -0.35 11.00 15.70
CA GLU A 84 -0.14 10.66 14.29
C GLU A 84 1.34 10.59 13.88
N GLY A 85 1.61 9.77 12.88
CA GLY A 85 2.97 9.45 12.46
C GLY A 85 3.65 8.41 13.33
N GLY A 86 4.94 8.16 13.11
CA GLY A 86 5.66 7.09 13.78
C GLY A 86 5.12 5.69 13.45
N THR A 87 4.42 5.55 12.36
CA THR A 87 3.78 4.31 11.94
C THR A 87 4.80 3.22 11.60
N PRO A 88 4.47 1.93 11.79
CA PRO A 88 5.42 0.85 11.52
C PRO A 88 5.85 0.75 10.05
N LEU A 89 7.10 0.36 9.83
CA LEU A 89 7.60 -0.15 8.56
C LEU A 89 7.78 -1.66 8.70
N LEU A 90 6.84 -2.43 8.17
CA LEU A 90 6.76 -3.88 8.34
C LEU A 90 7.49 -4.59 7.22
N PRO A 91 8.44 -5.50 7.47
CA PRO A 91 8.93 -6.41 6.47
C PRO A 91 7.81 -7.35 6.02
N ALA A 92 7.52 -7.39 4.71
CA ALA A 92 6.49 -8.27 4.15
C ALA A 92 7.09 -9.65 3.81
N HIS A 93 7.32 -10.48 4.83
CA HIS A 93 8.06 -11.73 4.68
C HIS A 93 7.36 -12.74 3.77
N ASN A 94 6.09 -13.01 3.99
CA ASN A 94 5.35 -14.00 3.20
C ASN A 94 5.16 -13.52 1.76
N LEU A 95 4.81 -12.23 1.61
CA LEU A 95 4.65 -11.61 0.29
C LEU A 95 6.00 -11.56 -0.45
N SER A 96 7.11 -11.28 0.23
CA SER A 96 8.45 -11.30 -0.34
C SER A 96 8.82 -12.68 -0.89
N MET A 97 8.52 -13.74 -0.16
CA MET A 97 8.75 -15.12 -0.62
C MET A 97 7.88 -15.45 -1.84
N MET A 98 6.59 -15.12 -1.78
CA MET A 98 5.66 -15.33 -2.90
C MET A 98 6.13 -14.62 -4.17
N LEU A 99 6.58 -13.37 -4.05
CA LEU A 99 6.98 -12.53 -5.18
C LEU A 99 8.46 -12.72 -5.58
N GLY A 100 9.23 -13.49 -4.81
CA GLY A 100 10.67 -13.65 -5.03
C GLY A 100 11.49 -12.38 -4.77
N THR A 101 10.95 -11.41 -4.01
CA THR A 101 11.65 -10.17 -3.66
C THR A 101 12.48 -10.37 -2.38
N ARG A 102 13.54 -9.56 -2.19
CA ARG A 102 14.39 -9.66 -0.99
C ARG A 102 14.07 -8.62 0.06
N ASN A 103 13.67 -7.42 -0.37
CA ASN A 103 13.54 -6.24 0.48
C ASN A 103 12.21 -5.53 0.21
N LEU A 104 11.09 -6.18 0.52
CA LEU A 104 9.75 -5.62 0.43
C LEU A 104 9.28 -5.20 1.81
N PHE A 105 8.86 -3.94 1.93
CA PHE A 105 8.38 -3.35 3.18
C PHE A 105 7.02 -2.70 2.97
N ILE A 106 6.19 -2.77 4.00
CA ILE A 106 4.88 -2.13 4.07
C ILE A 106 4.94 -0.99 5.08
N LYS A 107 4.75 0.24 4.64
CA LYS A 107 4.54 1.37 5.54
C LYS A 107 3.09 1.39 5.99
N ASP A 108 2.84 1.00 7.24
CA ASP A 108 1.49 0.73 7.76
C ASP A 108 0.82 2.00 8.31
N GLU A 109 0.34 2.84 7.43
CA GLU A 109 -0.35 4.09 7.76
C GLU A 109 -1.76 3.90 8.34
N ARG A 110 -2.25 2.66 8.43
CA ARG A 110 -3.51 2.32 9.14
C ARG A 110 -3.41 2.53 10.65
N GLN A 111 -2.18 2.60 11.19
CA GLN A 111 -1.92 2.80 12.61
C GLN A 111 -2.08 4.25 13.08
N ASN A 112 -2.43 5.17 12.18
CA ASN A 112 -2.76 6.53 12.55
C ASN A 112 -4.11 6.61 13.29
N PRO A 113 -4.38 7.68 14.07
CA PRO A 113 -5.56 7.82 14.94
C PRO A 113 -6.92 7.59 14.27
N THR A 114 -7.09 8.04 13.00
CA THR A 114 -8.31 7.78 12.22
C THR A 114 -8.08 6.74 11.10
N ASN A 115 -7.15 5.82 11.33
CA ASN A 115 -6.84 4.67 10.49
C ASN A 115 -6.39 5.00 9.06
N SER A 116 -5.80 6.17 8.82
CA SER A 116 -5.24 6.52 7.53
C SER A 116 -4.11 7.56 7.60
N PHE A 117 -3.25 7.60 6.57
CA PHE A 117 -2.18 8.58 6.45
C PHE A 117 -2.68 10.05 6.36
N LYS A 118 -4.01 10.25 6.24
CA LYS A 118 -4.63 11.57 6.20
C LYS A 118 -4.51 12.33 7.50
N ASP A 119 -4.31 11.64 8.61
CA ASP A 119 -4.09 12.24 9.92
C ASP A 119 -2.87 13.15 9.94
N ARG A 120 -1.81 12.81 9.18
CA ARG A 120 -0.64 13.68 9.05
C ARG A 120 -1.01 15.06 8.52
N GLN A 121 -1.79 15.10 7.40
CA GLN A 121 -2.21 16.38 6.84
C GLN A 121 -3.20 17.11 7.74
N ALA A 122 -4.15 16.39 8.36
CA ALA A 122 -5.11 16.99 9.26
C ALA A 122 -4.42 17.65 10.46
N ALA A 123 -3.49 16.94 11.11
CA ALA A 123 -2.74 17.45 12.25
C ALA A 123 -2.02 18.77 11.93
N LEU A 124 -1.24 18.80 10.85
CA LEU A 124 -0.49 20.01 10.51
C LEU A 124 -1.40 21.13 10.01
N VAL A 125 -2.35 20.86 9.11
CA VAL A 125 -3.23 21.89 8.57
C VAL A 125 -4.08 22.50 9.66
N ILE A 126 -4.68 21.71 10.55
CA ILE A 126 -5.48 22.20 11.66
C ILE A 126 -4.64 22.99 12.67
N SER A 127 -3.39 22.56 12.95
CA SER A 127 -2.45 23.34 13.76
C SER A 127 -2.16 24.71 13.14
N MET A 128 -1.87 24.76 11.84
CA MET A 128 -1.64 26.02 11.10
C MET A 128 -2.89 26.92 11.08
N MET A 129 -4.09 26.33 10.95
CA MET A 129 -5.34 27.09 11.05
C MET A 129 -5.53 27.68 12.44
N LYS A 130 -5.22 26.91 13.48
CA LYS A 130 -5.27 27.36 14.87
C LYS A 130 -4.30 28.52 15.12
N GLU A 131 -3.06 28.42 14.62
CA GLU A 131 -2.05 29.47 14.68
C GLU A 131 -2.48 30.74 13.94
N ALA A 132 -3.17 30.57 12.79
CA ALA A 132 -3.74 31.68 12.02
C ALA A 132 -5.07 32.23 12.58
N ASN A 133 -5.55 31.72 13.72
CA ASN A 133 -6.81 32.09 14.35
C ASN A 133 -8.03 31.90 13.43
N VAL A 134 -8.02 30.82 12.62
CA VAL A 134 -9.16 30.42 11.77
C VAL A 134 -10.13 29.62 12.61
N SER A 135 -11.40 30.04 12.63
CA SER A 135 -12.47 29.40 13.41
C SER A 135 -13.36 28.45 12.60
N GLU A 136 -13.40 28.61 11.28
CA GLU A 136 -14.21 27.79 10.36
C GLU A 136 -13.45 27.48 9.08
N MET A 137 -13.64 26.26 8.55
CA MET A 137 -13.08 25.86 7.26
C MET A 137 -13.99 24.91 6.49
N VAL A 138 -13.71 24.78 5.20
CA VAL A 138 -14.42 23.88 4.27
C VAL A 138 -13.47 22.82 3.76
N VAL A 139 -13.96 21.58 3.66
CA VAL A 139 -13.27 20.48 2.98
C VAL A 139 -14.23 19.76 2.03
N ALA A 140 -13.74 19.40 0.83
CA ALA A 140 -14.40 18.45 -0.06
C ALA A 140 -13.60 17.15 -0.09
N SER A 141 -14.25 16.00 0.14
CA SER A 141 -13.56 14.72 0.27
C SER A 141 -14.41 13.55 -0.21
N THR A 142 -13.75 12.43 -0.51
CA THR A 142 -14.35 11.11 -0.79
C THR A 142 -14.29 10.15 0.40
N GLY A 143 -13.87 10.63 1.59
CA GLY A 143 -13.83 9.79 2.81
C GLY A 143 -12.71 10.16 3.79
N ASN A 144 -11.55 9.51 3.72
CA ASN A 144 -10.51 9.58 4.76
C ASN A 144 -10.01 11.00 5.10
N VAL A 145 -9.95 11.93 4.13
CA VAL A 145 -9.62 13.32 4.43
C VAL A 145 -10.68 13.95 5.32
N ALA A 146 -11.97 13.73 5.00
CA ALA A 146 -13.05 14.28 5.80
C ALA A 146 -13.08 13.72 7.22
N ILE A 147 -12.87 12.41 7.39
CA ILE A 147 -12.82 11.77 8.71
C ILE A 147 -11.69 12.39 9.54
N SER A 148 -10.46 12.42 9.00
CA SER A 148 -9.30 12.98 9.70
C SER A 148 -9.51 14.46 10.05
N TYR A 149 -9.92 15.28 9.07
CA TYR A 149 -10.16 16.70 9.34
C TYR A 149 -11.27 16.93 10.37
N SER A 150 -12.32 16.10 10.35
CA SER A 150 -13.41 16.21 11.35
C SER A 150 -12.91 15.92 12.75
N ALA A 151 -12.14 14.84 12.93
CA ALA A 151 -11.57 14.48 14.23
C ALA A 151 -10.63 15.58 14.77
N TYR A 152 -9.68 16.04 13.95
CA TYR A 152 -8.72 17.06 14.37
C TYR A 152 -9.34 18.45 14.54
N SER A 153 -10.32 18.83 13.71
CA SER A 153 -11.06 20.08 13.85
C SER A 153 -11.89 20.11 15.14
N SER A 154 -12.55 18.99 15.46
CA SER A 154 -13.26 18.82 16.73
C SER A 154 -12.32 19.01 17.92
N HIS A 155 -11.16 18.34 17.88
CA HIS A 155 -10.15 18.45 18.94
C HIS A 155 -9.60 19.90 19.10
N ALA A 156 -9.48 20.64 17.99
CA ALA A 156 -9.00 22.02 17.98
C ALA A 156 -10.08 23.08 18.28
N GLY A 157 -11.36 22.71 18.27
CA GLY A 157 -12.48 23.64 18.37
C GLY A 157 -12.65 24.51 17.11
N ILE A 158 -12.33 23.97 15.92
CA ILE A 158 -12.54 24.60 14.62
C ILE A 158 -13.79 24.00 13.99
N LYS A 159 -14.73 24.84 13.53
CA LYS A 159 -15.93 24.38 12.83
C LYS A 159 -15.58 23.90 11.43
N LEU A 160 -15.99 22.67 11.07
CA LEU A 160 -15.73 22.08 9.77
C LEU A 160 -17.03 21.90 8.97
N TRP A 161 -17.01 22.39 7.73
CA TRP A 161 -18.01 22.13 6.71
C TRP A 161 -17.49 21.09 5.73
N THR A 162 -18.12 19.92 5.69
CA THR A 162 -17.64 18.77 4.93
C THR A 162 -18.57 18.46 3.76
N PHE A 163 -18.07 18.62 2.55
CA PHE A 163 -18.79 18.32 1.32
C PHE A 163 -18.40 16.94 0.80
N LEU A 164 -19.38 16.06 0.66
CA LEU A 164 -19.18 14.66 0.27
C LEU A 164 -20.04 14.31 -0.96
N PRO A 165 -19.49 13.63 -1.99
CA PRO A 165 -20.31 13.05 -3.02
C PRO A 165 -21.27 12.00 -2.42
N SER A 166 -22.47 11.88 -2.99
CA SER A 166 -23.50 10.98 -2.48
C SER A 166 -23.14 9.49 -2.54
N LEU A 167 -22.10 9.14 -3.29
CA LEU A 167 -21.57 7.77 -3.40
C LEU A 167 -20.68 7.35 -2.22
N VAL A 168 -20.28 8.28 -1.35
CA VAL A 168 -19.52 7.93 -0.12
C VAL A 168 -20.41 7.06 0.78
N PRO A 169 -19.89 5.95 1.32
CA PRO A 169 -20.66 5.07 2.19
C PRO A 169 -21.32 5.83 3.37
N PRO A 170 -22.58 5.52 3.70
CA PRO A 170 -23.29 6.18 4.79
C PRO A 170 -22.57 6.10 6.13
N GLU A 171 -21.88 5.00 6.40
CA GLU A 171 -21.13 4.75 7.62
C GLU A 171 -19.98 5.77 7.79
N LYS A 172 -19.27 6.08 6.69
CA LYS A 172 -18.23 7.12 6.70
C LYS A 172 -18.83 8.52 6.92
N MET A 173 -20.00 8.79 6.35
CA MET A 173 -20.70 10.06 6.59
C MET A 173 -21.16 10.21 8.05
N GLN A 174 -21.63 9.12 8.66
CA GLN A 174 -22.01 9.07 10.07
C GLN A 174 -20.80 9.29 10.98
N GLU A 175 -19.67 8.68 10.68
CA GLU A 175 -18.42 8.88 11.42
C GLU A 175 -17.97 10.35 11.37
N ILE A 176 -18.04 11.00 10.22
CA ILE A 176 -17.73 12.42 10.07
C ILE A 176 -18.68 13.30 10.90
N ALA A 177 -19.99 12.98 10.88
CA ALA A 177 -20.99 13.72 11.61
C ALA A 177 -20.84 13.59 13.14
N ILE A 178 -20.39 12.43 13.63
CA ILE A 178 -20.21 12.18 15.07
C ILE A 178 -19.12 13.08 15.68
N TYR A 179 -18.13 13.50 14.88
CA TYR A 179 -17.13 14.50 15.29
C TYR A 179 -17.67 15.93 15.33
N GLY A 180 -18.96 16.16 14.99
CA GLY A 180 -19.61 17.48 15.01
C GLY A 180 -19.38 18.30 13.74
N SER A 181 -18.91 17.69 12.65
CA SER A 181 -18.80 18.37 11.35
C SER A 181 -20.16 18.56 10.68
N GLU A 182 -20.34 19.68 9.99
CA GLU A 182 -21.52 19.94 9.16
C GLU A 182 -21.39 19.17 7.83
N VAL A 183 -22.11 18.05 7.72
CA VAL A 183 -22.03 17.17 6.55
C VAL A 183 -23.00 17.62 5.46
N ILE A 184 -22.46 17.96 4.28
CA ILE A 184 -23.22 18.36 3.10
C ILE A 184 -23.04 17.29 2.02
N LYS A 185 -24.10 16.55 1.74
CA LYS A 185 -24.14 15.52 0.70
C LYS A 185 -24.45 16.15 -0.65
N VAL A 186 -23.54 15.98 -1.62
CA VAL A 186 -23.67 16.49 -2.99
C VAL A 186 -23.98 15.33 -3.95
N THR A 187 -25.12 15.41 -4.64
CA THR A 187 -25.52 14.38 -5.61
C THR A 187 -24.81 14.62 -6.95
N ALA A 188 -23.50 14.41 -6.96
CA ALA A 188 -22.63 14.59 -8.12
C ALA A 188 -21.27 13.87 -7.94
N THR A 189 -20.41 13.94 -8.95
CA THR A 189 -19.04 13.44 -8.87
C THR A 189 -18.19 14.24 -7.87
N TYR A 190 -17.09 13.69 -7.44
CA TYR A 190 -16.15 14.37 -6.53
C TYR A 190 -15.64 15.71 -7.10
N ASP A 191 -15.39 15.77 -8.40
CA ASP A 191 -14.90 17.01 -9.04
C ASP A 191 -15.96 18.13 -9.03
N VAL A 192 -17.24 17.79 -9.15
CA VAL A 192 -18.36 18.73 -8.97
C VAL A 192 -18.49 19.12 -7.50
N THR A 193 -18.37 18.17 -6.59
CA THR A 193 -18.41 18.43 -5.13
C THR A 193 -17.34 19.45 -4.73
N LYS A 194 -16.10 19.33 -5.26
CA LYS A 194 -15.04 20.34 -5.03
C LYS A 194 -15.45 21.74 -5.49
N LYS A 195 -16.11 21.86 -6.64
CA LYS A 195 -16.58 23.15 -7.16
C LYS A 195 -17.67 23.77 -6.26
N VAL A 196 -18.61 22.95 -5.80
CA VAL A 196 -19.69 23.39 -4.89
C VAL A 196 -19.09 23.86 -3.55
N ALA A 197 -18.15 23.11 -3.00
CA ALA A 197 -17.45 23.48 -1.77
C ALA A 197 -16.68 24.80 -1.90
N ALA A 198 -15.97 25.00 -3.02
CA ALA A 198 -15.25 26.24 -3.29
C ALA A 198 -16.19 27.45 -3.45
N GLN A 199 -17.34 27.30 -4.10
CA GLN A 199 -18.36 28.35 -4.20
C GLN A 199 -18.95 28.71 -2.83
N PHE A 200 -19.23 27.70 -2.00
CA PHE A 200 -19.70 27.90 -0.64
C PHE A 200 -18.67 28.65 0.21
N SER A 201 -17.40 28.21 0.16
CA SER A 201 -16.28 28.86 0.83
C SER A 201 -16.16 30.34 0.45
N GLN A 202 -16.19 30.62 -0.86
CA GLN A 202 -16.13 31.98 -1.38
C GLN A 202 -17.32 32.85 -0.92
N HIS A 203 -18.54 32.30 -0.98
CA HIS A 203 -19.74 33.03 -0.55
C HIS A 203 -19.73 33.34 0.94
N LYS A 204 -19.25 32.41 1.76
CA LYS A 204 -19.13 32.55 3.21
C LYS A 204 -17.92 33.36 3.66
N GLY A 205 -16.93 33.56 2.81
CA GLY A 205 -15.66 34.20 3.15
C GLY A 205 -14.81 33.36 4.13
N ILE A 206 -14.94 32.04 4.13
CA ILE A 206 -14.21 31.11 4.98
C ILE A 206 -13.20 30.31 4.15
N MET A 207 -12.17 29.78 4.80
CA MET A 207 -11.08 29.07 4.14
C MET A 207 -11.52 27.68 3.65
N ASP A 208 -11.14 27.30 2.42
CA ASP A 208 -11.27 25.95 1.89
C ASP A 208 -9.92 25.23 1.84
N ASP A 209 -9.93 23.92 2.11
CA ASP A 209 -8.77 23.08 1.85
C ASP A 209 -8.71 22.75 0.35
N ARG A 210 -7.71 23.35 -0.33
CA ARG A 210 -7.49 23.20 -1.76
C ARG A 210 -6.62 21.98 -2.12
N GLY A 211 -6.53 21.02 -1.20
CA GLY A 211 -5.80 19.78 -1.39
C GLY A 211 -4.30 20.04 -1.68
N ILE A 212 -3.82 19.68 -2.88
CA ILE A 212 -2.39 19.81 -3.25
C ILE A 212 -1.87 21.26 -3.20
N ARG A 213 -2.74 22.26 -3.34
CA ARG A 213 -2.36 23.66 -3.23
C ARG A 213 -2.18 24.13 -1.79
N ASN A 214 -2.72 23.39 -0.83
CA ASN A 214 -2.47 23.64 0.59
C ASN A 214 -1.04 23.23 0.97
N ILE A 215 -0.26 24.17 1.45
CA ILE A 215 1.15 23.95 1.85
C ILE A 215 1.20 22.92 2.98
N GLY A 216 0.38 23.07 4.02
CA GLY A 216 0.36 22.19 5.17
C GLY A 216 0.14 20.72 4.79
N THR A 217 -0.72 20.45 3.81
CA THR A 217 -0.96 19.09 3.32
C THR A 217 0.31 18.43 2.78
N ARG A 218 1.07 19.12 1.95
CA ARG A 218 2.31 18.58 1.37
C ARG A 218 3.44 18.48 2.39
N GLU A 219 3.58 19.49 3.25
CA GLU A 219 4.58 19.51 4.28
C GLU A 219 4.36 18.41 5.35
N ALA A 220 3.12 18.10 5.67
CA ALA A 220 2.80 16.99 6.55
C ALA A 220 3.18 15.64 5.94
N MET A 221 2.85 15.43 4.65
CA MET A 221 3.11 14.16 3.96
C MET A 221 4.60 13.84 3.80
N LYS A 222 5.48 14.85 3.82
CA LYS A 222 6.93 14.59 3.74
C LYS A 222 7.50 13.89 4.96
N THR A 223 6.83 13.97 6.12
CA THR A 223 7.25 13.28 7.34
C THR A 223 7.28 11.76 7.16
N LEU A 224 6.41 11.24 6.28
CA LEU A 224 6.42 9.84 5.87
C LEU A 224 7.77 9.41 5.26
N ALA A 225 8.37 10.27 4.45
CA ALA A 225 9.69 10.01 3.85
C ALA A 225 10.80 9.94 4.90
N PHE A 226 10.76 10.84 5.88
CA PHE A 226 11.74 10.90 6.96
C PHE A 226 11.68 9.63 7.82
N GLU A 227 10.47 9.21 8.20
CA GLU A 227 10.25 7.98 8.95
C GLU A 227 10.73 6.74 8.17
N VAL A 228 10.39 6.64 6.88
CA VAL A 228 10.84 5.53 6.03
C VAL A 228 12.36 5.48 5.95
N ALA A 229 13.03 6.62 5.82
CA ALA A 229 14.49 6.67 5.75
C ALA A 229 15.16 6.22 7.06
N GLU A 230 14.66 6.66 8.22
CA GLU A 230 15.13 6.20 9.54
C GLU A 230 14.88 4.69 9.70
N GLN A 231 13.65 4.23 9.49
CA GLN A 231 13.26 2.82 9.71
C GLN A 231 13.95 1.85 8.76
N LEU A 232 14.14 2.21 7.48
CA LEU A 232 14.95 1.38 6.57
C LEU A 232 16.39 1.27 7.04
N THR A 233 16.92 2.33 7.63
CA THR A 233 18.29 2.31 8.18
C THR A 233 18.40 1.43 9.42
N GLU A 234 17.39 1.42 10.28
CA GLU A 234 17.33 0.51 11.45
C GLU A 234 17.35 -0.96 11.01
N VAL A 235 16.64 -1.30 9.94
CA VAL A 235 16.52 -2.69 9.45
C VAL A 235 17.70 -3.12 8.57
N LEU A 236 18.15 -2.27 7.65
CA LEU A 236 19.15 -2.61 6.62
C LEU A 236 20.52 -1.97 6.84
N GLY A 237 20.67 -1.15 7.86
CA GLY A 237 21.85 -0.32 8.09
C GLY A 237 21.99 0.85 7.12
N PRO A 238 22.94 1.78 7.38
CA PRO A 238 23.20 2.91 6.48
C PRO A 238 23.72 2.42 5.11
N PRO A 239 23.47 3.17 4.01
CA PRO A 239 23.84 2.72 2.67
C PRO A 239 25.37 2.67 2.47
N ARG A 240 26.10 3.62 3.09
CA ARG A 240 27.57 3.72 3.05
C ARG A 240 28.08 4.67 4.15
N PRO A 241 29.38 4.62 4.47
CA PRO A 241 29.97 5.54 5.44
C PRO A 241 29.69 7.01 5.09
N GLY A 242 29.31 7.81 6.10
CA GLY A 242 29.01 9.23 5.97
C GLY A 242 27.61 9.59 5.49
N ILE A 243 26.80 8.62 5.09
CA ILE A 243 25.38 8.78 4.77
C ILE A 243 24.56 8.05 5.84
N PRO A 244 23.88 8.78 6.75
CA PRO A 244 23.27 8.18 7.92
C PRO A 244 22.00 7.38 7.60
N TRP A 245 21.22 7.78 6.59
CA TRP A 245 19.92 7.20 6.30
C TRP A 245 19.83 6.55 4.93
N ARG A 246 18.95 5.55 4.83
CA ARG A 246 18.76 4.73 3.63
C ARG A 246 17.47 5.13 2.88
N ALA A 247 17.60 5.42 1.59
CA ALA A 247 16.46 5.57 0.69
C ALA A 247 16.03 4.20 0.12
N PRO A 248 14.72 3.96 -0.11
CA PRO A 248 14.28 2.83 -0.91
C PRO A 248 14.64 3.04 -2.38
N ASP A 249 14.64 1.97 -3.18
CA ASP A 249 14.72 2.08 -4.64
C ASP A 249 13.36 2.49 -5.22
N TRP A 250 12.28 1.93 -4.67
CA TRP A 250 10.91 2.22 -5.07
C TRP A 250 10.01 2.57 -3.88
N TYR A 251 9.18 3.56 -4.10
CA TYR A 251 8.02 3.85 -3.27
C TYR A 251 6.75 3.73 -4.10
N ILE A 252 5.81 2.91 -3.63
CA ILE A 252 4.57 2.60 -4.34
C ILE A 252 3.39 3.10 -3.53
N GLN A 253 2.52 3.86 -4.18
CA GLN A 253 1.30 4.37 -3.55
C GLN A 253 0.15 4.48 -4.55
N ALA A 254 -1.04 4.08 -4.12
CA ALA A 254 -2.27 4.38 -4.83
C ALA A 254 -2.63 5.87 -4.70
N VAL A 255 -3.07 6.48 -5.78
CA VAL A 255 -3.27 7.92 -5.85
C VAL A 255 -4.66 8.30 -6.34
N SER A 256 -5.26 9.25 -5.62
CA SER A 256 -6.40 10.05 -6.04
C SER A 256 -5.88 11.37 -6.62
N GLY A 257 -5.74 12.41 -5.79
CA GLY A 257 -5.18 13.71 -6.17
C GLY A 257 -3.65 13.84 -6.08
N GLY A 258 -2.90 12.79 -5.70
CA GLY A 258 -1.43 12.77 -5.72
C GLY A 258 -0.72 13.48 -4.55
N MET A 259 -1.42 13.91 -3.50
CA MET A 259 -0.84 14.67 -2.37
C MET A 259 0.24 13.91 -1.61
N GLY A 260 -0.01 12.64 -1.28
CA GLY A 260 0.93 11.79 -0.54
C GLY A 260 2.27 11.65 -1.26
N PRO A 261 2.30 11.20 -2.52
CA PRO A 261 3.53 11.09 -3.29
C PRO A 261 4.30 12.40 -3.46
N VAL A 262 3.59 13.52 -3.66
CA VAL A 262 4.26 14.84 -3.77
C VAL A 262 4.99 15.18 -2.47
N GLY A 263 4.35 14.98 -1.33
CA GLY A 263 4.99 15.20 -0.03
C GLY A 263 6.12 14.21 0.23
N PHE A 264 5.91 12.92 -0.04
CA PHE A 264 6.93 11.90 0.13
C PHE A 264 8.20 12.20 -0.70
N TRP A 265 8.03 12.51 -1.97
CA TRP A 265 9.16 12.88 -2.82
C TRP A 265 9.88 14.13 -2.31
N LYS A 266 9.11 15.16 -1.89
CA LYS A 266 9.68 16.37 -1.28
C LYS A 266 10.51 16.04 -0.04
N GLY A 267 10.04 15.14 0.82
CA GLY A 267 10.78 14.71 1.99
C GLY A 267 12.13 14.09 1.62
N PHE A 268 12.18 13.17 0.67
CA PHE A 268 13.45 12.61 0.18
C PHE A 268 14.33 13.65 -0.50
N TYR A 269 13.74 14.60 -1.25
CA TYR A 269 14.51 15.70 -1.82
C TYR A 269 15.19 16.55 -0.73
N GLU A 270 14.50 16.87 0.37
CA GLU A 270 15.06 17.59 1.51
C GLU A 270 16.18 16.79 2.20
N LEU A 271 15.97 15.48 2.43
CA LEU A 271 17.00 14.59 2.95
C LEU A 271 18.24 14.53 2.05
N TYR A 272 18.03 14.47 0.73
CA TYR A 272 19.11 14.49 -0.24
C TYR A 272 19.88 15.81 -0.24
N GLN A 273 19.20 16.95 -0.18
CA GLN A 273 19.81 18.28 -0.06
C GLN A 273 20.62 18.42 1.24
N MET A 274 20.17 17.79 2.32
CA MET A 274 20.91 17.73 3.57
C MET A 274 22.06 16.71 3.55
N GLY A 275 22.19 15.88 2.52
CA GLY A 275 23.17 14.79 2.45
C GLY A 275 22.92 13.69 3.49
N LEU A 276 21.68 13.51 3.91
CA LEU A 276 21.26 12.45 4.84
C LEU A 276 20.93 11.13 4.11
N VAL A 277 20.61 11.19 2.85
CA VAL A 277 20.44 10.03 1.94
C VAL A 277 21.32 10.20 0.70
N ASP A 278 21.66 9.12 0.03
CA ASP A 278 22.56 9.11 -1.13
C ASP A 278 21.86 9.12 -2.49
N ARG A 279 20.54 8.93 -2.52
CA ARG A 279 19.73 8.88 -3.74
C ARG A 279 18.28 9.28 -3.50
N MET A 280 17.58 9.58 -4.59
CA MET A 280 16.14 9.76 -4.63
C MET A 280 15.44 8.43 -4.93
N PRO A 281 14.28 8.14 -4.32
CA PRO A 281 13.48 6.97 -4.68
C PRO A 281 12.79 7.15 -6.04
N LYS A 282 12.62 6.05 -6.78
CA LYS A 282 11.66 5.98 -7.87
C LYS A 282 10.24 5.85 -7.31
N MET A 283 9.27 6.44 -8.01
CA MET A 283 7.89 6.46 -7.58
C MET A 283 7.03 5.60 -8.52
N ALA A 284 6.24 4.69 -8.00
CA ALA A 284 5.19 4.00 -8.76
C ALA A 284 3.83 4.46 -8.23
N LEU A 285 3.06 5.10 -9.09
CA LEU A 285 1.81 5.78 -8.76
C LEU A 285 0.64 5.01 -9.40
N ILE A 286 -0.23 4.47 -8.55
CA ILE A 286 -1.22 3.51 -8.99
C ILE A 286 -2.62 4.14 -8.94
N GLN A 287 -3.40 3.99 -10.01
CA GLN A 287 -4.79 4.43 -10.09
C GLN A 287 -5.73 3.26 -10.41
N ALA A 288 -7.01 3.39 -10.05
CA ALA A 288 -8.04 2.50 -10.53
C ALA A 288 -8.26 2.73 -12.04
N GLU A 289 -8.34 1.66 -12.84
CA GLU A 289 -8.42 1.73 -14.30
C GLU A 289 -9.65 2.53 -14.77
N GLY A 290 -10.79 2.36 -14.11
CA GLY A 290 -12.01 3.12 -14.41
C GLY A 290 -11.93 4.63 -14.09
N CYS A 291 -10.85 5.08 -13.41
CA CYS A 291 -10.54 6.51 -13.20
C CYS A 291 -9.04 6.76 -13.13
N ALA A 292 -8.34 6.66 -14.26
CA ALA A 292 -6.88 6.73 -14.37
C ALA A 292 -6.36 7.93 -15.20
N PRO A 293 -6.76 9.19 -14.91
CA PRO A 293 -6.35 10.35 -15.72
C PRO A 293 -4.83 10.55 -15.75
N MET A 294 -4.14 10.31 -14.63
CA MET A 294 -2.68 10.47 -14.55
C MET A 294 -1.96 9.39 -15.37
N VAL A 295 -2.38 8.13 -15.27
CA VAL A 295 -1.80 7.01 -16.02
C VAL A 295 -1.98 7.22 -17.52
N ASN A 296 -3.20 7.53 -17.95
CA ASN A 296 -3.54 7.72 -19.35
C ASN A 296 -2.74 8.87 -19.96
N SER A 297 -2.62 9.98 -19.24
CA SER A 297 -1.87 11.15 -19.69
C SER A 297 -0.36 10.92 -19.69
N PHE A 298 0.16 10.16 -18.72
CA PHE A 298 1.58 9.81 -18.67
C PHE A 298 1.97 8.89 -19.84
N ARG A 299 1.14 7.90 -20.17
CA ARG A 299 1.33 7.00 -21.33
C ARG A 299 1.31 7.77 -22.66
N LYS A 300 0.50 8.82 -22.74
CA LYS A 300 0.45 9.73 -23.90
C LYS A 300 1.56 10.80 -23.88
N ASN A 301 2.42 10.82 -22.88
CA ASN A 301 3.47 11.82 -22.66
C ASN A 301 2.96 13.27 -22.59
N LEU A 302 1.76 13.49 -22.06
CA LEU A 302 1.18 14.83 -21.92
C LEU A 302 1.81 15.60 -20.75
N PRO A 303 1.93 16.94 -20.85
CA PRO A 303 2.41 17.79 -19.75
C PRO A 303 1.35 18.00 -18.65
N GLU A 304 0.07 17.92 -19.00
CA GLU A 304 -1.09 18.07 -18.12
C GLU A 304 -2.01 16.86 -18.26
N ALA A 305 -2.77 16.56 -17.21
CA ALA A 305 -3.68 15.42 -17.24
C ALA A 305 -4.94 15.74 -18.04
N GLU A 306 -5.28 14.85 -18.97
CA GLU A 306 -6.62 14.82 -19.57
C GLU A 306 -7.63 14.36 -18.52
N PRO A 307 -8.75 15.08 -18.32
CA PRO A 307 -9.72 14.71 -17.31
C PRO A 307 -10.52 13.45 -17.67
N VAL A 308 -10.85 12.65 -16.65
CA VAL A 308 -11.87 11.60 -16.74
C VAL A 308 -13.16 12.18 -16.18
N THR A 309 -14.14 12.43 -17.04
CA THR A 309 -15.40 13.11 -16.66
C THR A 309 -16.43 12.17 -16.05
N SER A 310 -16.36 10.88 -16.36
CA SER A 310 -17.26 9.84 -15.88
C SER A 310 -16.41 8.69 -15.30
N PRO A 311 -16.00 8.78 -14.02
CA PRO A 311 -15.32 7.67 -13.34
C PRO A 311 -16.21 6.43 -13.29
N ASP A 312 -15.65 5.27 -13.65
CA ASP A 312 -16.30 3.97 -13.59
C ASP A 312 -15.45 3.02 -12.72
N THR A 313 -15.51 3.20 -11.41
CA THR A 313 -14.81 2.38 -10.42
C THR A 313 -15.58 2.33 -9.11
N GLN A 314 -15.54 1.20 -8.44
CA GLN A 314 -16.08 1.02 -7.09
C GLN A 314 -15.13 1.60 -6.02
N ILE A 315 -13.86 1.85 -6.36
CA ILE A 315 -12.85 2.40 -5.43
C ILE A 315 -12.95 3.94 -5.40
N ILE A 316 -14.06 4.44 -4.90
CA ILE A 316 -14.44 5.86 -4.91
C ILE A 316 -13.38 6.77 -4.28
N THR A 317 -12.67 6.29 -3.27
CA THR A 317 -11.64 7.08 -2.54
C THR A 317 -10.44 7.47 -3.40
N ILE A 318 -10.20 6.81 -4.54
CA ILE A 318 -9.17 7.18 -5.51
C ILE A 318 -9.74 7.63 -6.86
N ALA A 319 -11.06 7.81 -6.99
CA ALA A 319 -11.74 8.23 -8.21
C ALA A 319 -11.71 9.77 -8.39
N THR A 320 -10.52 10.33 -8.61
CA THR A 320 -10.34 11.76 -8.94
C THR A 320 -10.13 11.93 -10.44
N GLY A 321 -11.15 12.42 -11.14
CA GLY A 321 -11.10 12.62 -12.59
C GLY A 321 -10.25 13.82 -13.03
N VAL A 322 -10.08 14.83 -12.15
CA VAL A 322 -9.28 16.05 -12.41
C VAL A 322 -8.20 16.18 -11.34
N PRO A 323 -7.00 15.61 -11.56
CA PRO A 323 -5.93 15.62 -10.55
C PRO A 323 -5.23 16.99 -10.39
N GLY A 324 -5.42 17.90 -11.34
CA GLY A 324 -4.81 19.24 -11.30
C GLY A 324 -3.27 19.22 -11.40
N PRO A 325 -2.57 20.19 -10.73
CA PRO A 325 -1.13 20.37 -10.89
C PRO A 325 -0.28 19.23 -10.31
N ALA A 326 -0.88 18.33 -9.51
CA ALA A 326 -0.17 17.17 -8.96
C ALA A 326 0.37 16.26 -10.07
N TYR A 327 -0.42 16.06 -11.14
CA TYR A 327 0.04 15.24 -12.27
C TYR A 327 1.29 15.82 -12.91
N SER A 328 1.27 17.10 -13.31
CA SER A 328 2.42 17.74 -13.98
C SER A 328 3.69 17.67 -13.12
N TYR A 329 3.54 17.87 -11.81
CA TYR A 329 4.63 17.73 -10.85
C TYR A 329 5.17 16.28 -10.79
N LEU A 330 4.30 15.31 -10.56
CA LEU A 330 4.68 13.90 -10.42
C LEU A 330 5.15 13.27 -11.74
N ALA A 331 4.57 13.66 -12.88
CA ALA A 331 4.98 13.17 -14.19
C ALA A 331 6.40 13.65 -14.56
N ARG A 332 6.74 14.90 -14.21
CA ARG A 332 8.12 15.40 -14.34
C ARG A 332 9.08 14.57 -13.52
N ILE A 333 8.78 14.39 -12.25
CA ILE A 333 9.61 13.59 -11.32
C ILE A 333 9.79 12.15 -11.83
N ALA A 334 8.71 11.51 -12.26
CA ALA A 334 8.77 10.14 -12.77
C ALA A 334 9.69 10.04 -14.01
N ARG A 335 9.63 11.03 -14.92
CA ARG A 335 10.53 11.05 -16.09
C ARG A 335 11.98 11.33 -15.73
N GLU A 336 12.22 12.23 -14.79
CA GLU A 336 13.59 12.63 -14.38
C GLU A 336 14.28 11.56 -13.53
N HIS A 337 13.53 10.81 -12.72
CA HIS A 337 14.06 9.86 -11.75
C HIS A 337 13.71 8.39 -12.02
N GLY A 338 13.09 8.08 -13.17
CA GLY A 338 12.79 6.71 -13.59
C GLY A 338 11.58 6.08 -12.89
N GLY A 339 10.63 6.88 -12.41
CA GLY A 339 9.34 6.42 -11.87
C GLY A 339 8.32 6.06 -12.95
N THR A 340 7.14 5.61 -12.53
CA THR A 340 6.07 5.18 -13.43
C THR A 340 4.68 5.45 -12.88
N PHE A 341 3.68 5.39 -13.76
CA PHE A 341 2.26 5.35 -13.44
C PHE A 341 1.66 4.07 -13.99
N GLU A 342 0.86 3.39 -13.19
CA GLU A 342 0.20 2.16 -13.60
C GLU A 342 -1.26 2.16 -13.13
N SER A 343 -2.13 1.46 -13.86
CA SER A 343 -3.54 1.27 -13.49
C SER A 343 -3.82 -0.17 -13.16
N VAL A 344 -4.75 -0.37 -12.22
CA VAL A 344 -5.26 -1.67 -11.82
C VAL A 344 -6.78 -1.68 -11.90
N THR A 345 -7.37 -2.81 -12.21
CA THR A 345 -8.82 -2.98 -12.16
C THR A 345 -9.31 -3.02 -10.72
N ASP A 346 -10.60 -2.81 -10.51
CA ASP A 346 -11.21 -2.94 -9.19
C ASP A 346 -11.02 -4.36 -8.65
N ASP A 347 -11.17 -5.38 -9.50
CA ASP A 347 -10.97 -6.78 -9.15
C ASP A 347 -9.52 -7.07 -8.72
N GLU A 348 -8.51 -6.55 -9.42
CA GLU A 348 -7.12 -6.67 -9.01
C GLU A 348 -6.87 -6.07 -7.62
N ALA A 349 -7.47 -4.91 -7.33
CA ALA A 349 -7.36 -4.27 -6.02
C ALA A 349 -8.09 -5.07 -4.93
N PHE A 350 -9.30 -5.59 -5.19
CA PHE A 350 -10.03 -6.43 -4.23
C PHE A 350 -9.29 -7.73 -3.95
N ARG A 351 -8.75 -8.38 -4.98
CA ARG A 351 -7.89 -9.55 -4.83
C ARG A 351 -6.66 -9.25 -3.98
N ALA A 352 -5.97 -8.14 -4.25
CA ALA A 352 -4.83 -7.73 -3.43
C ALA A 352 -5.21 -7.55 -1.96
N THR A 353 -6.40 -7.02 -1.64
CA THR A 353 -6.91 -6.94 -0.25
C THR A 353 -6.95 -8.32 0.40
N HIS A 354 -7.49 -9.32 -0.29
CA HIS A 354 -7.55 -10.69 0.22
C HIS A 354 -6.16 -11.32 0.38
N VAL A 355 -5.28 -11.13 -0.62
CA VAL A 355 -3.89 -11.61 -0.56
C VAL A 355 -3.18 -11.04 0.67
N LEU A 356 -3.23 -9.73 0.89
CA LEU A 356 -2.56 -9.09 2.03
C LEU A 356 -3.16 -9.55 3.37
N ALA A 357 -4.48 -9.70 3.45
CA ALA A 357 -5.14 -10.19 4.66
C ALA A 357 -4.69 -11.62 5.00
N LYS A 358 -4.62 -12.51 4.02
CA LYS A 358 -4.26 -13.91 4.21
C LYS A 358 -2.75 -14.11 4.41
N MET A 359 -1.91 -13.38 3.67
CA MET A 359 -0.46 -13.56 3.70
C MET A 359 0.21 -12.82 4.85
N GLU A 360 -0.15 -11.56 5.08
CA GLU A 360 0.51 -10.70 6.06
C GLU A 360 -0.38 -10.38 7.27
N GLY A 361 -1.64 -10.84 7.30
CA GLY A 361 -2.60 -10.52 8.36
C GLY A 361 -3.03 -9.05 8.33
N LEU A 362 -2.95 -8.38 7.18
CA LEU A 362 -3.19 -6.96 7.04
C LEU A 362 -4.50 -6.71 6.29
N SER A 363 -5.56 -6.32 7.00
CA SER A 363 -6.79 -5.80 6.40
C SER A 363 -6.63 -4.33 6.03
N MET A 364 -7.05 -3.94 4.84
CA MET A 364 -6.93 -2.58 4.33
C MET A 364 -8.08 -2.22 3.40
N GLU A 365 -8.29 -0.93 3.18
CA GLU A 365 -9.27 -0.49 2.19
C GLU A 365 -8.81 -0.80 0.75
N PRO A 366 -9.74 -1.00 -0.20
CA PRO A 366 -9.41 -1.28 -1.61
C PRO A 366 -8.49 -0.23 -2.23
N ALA A 367 -8.64 1.04 -1.85
CA ALA A 367 -7.76 2.12 -2.29
C ALA A 367 -6.29 1.93 -1.86
N ALA A 368 -6.05 1.36 -0.67
CA ALA A 368 -4.69 1.02 -0.23
C ALA A 368 -4.18 -0.24 -0.94
N ALA A 369 -5.05 -1.24 -1.13
CA ALA A 369 -4.74 -2.50 -1.80
C ALA A 369 -4.37 -2.31 -3.27
N ALA A 370 -4.91 -1.30 -3.95
CA ALA A 370 -4.53 -0.95 -5.32
C ALA A 370 -3.02 -0.72 -5.48
N ALA A 371 -2.32 -0.20 -4.45
CA ALA A 371 -0.86 -0.05 -4.48
C ALA A 371 -0.14 -1.40 -4.58
N PHE A 372 -0.66 -2.43 -3.93
CA PHE A 372 -0.11 -3.79 -3.95
C PHE A 372 -0.43 -4.50 -5.26
N ALA A 373 -1.66 -4.36 -5.79
CA ALA A 373 -1.99 -4.85 -7.12
C ALA A 373 -1.05 -4.23 -8.18
N GLY A 374 -0.77 -2.93 -8.08
CA GLY A 374 0.21 -2.26 -8.93
C GLY A 374 1.64 -2.78 -8.74
N LEU A 375 2.06 -3.11 -7.51
CA LEU A 375 3.34 -3.77 -7.26
C LEU A 375 3.42 -5.12 -8.01
N PHE A 376 2.38 -5.96 -7.89
CA PHE A 376 2.35 -7.27 -8.54
C PHE A 376 2.52 -7.13 -10.05
N LYS A 377 1.77 -6.22 -10.65
CA LYS A 377 1.83 -5.92 -12.08
C LYS A 377 3.21 -5.40 -12.53
N LEU A 378 3.81 -4.46 -11.80
CA LEU A 378 5.10 -3.88 -12.14
C LEU A 378 6.28 -4.86 -11.96
N LEU A 379 6.17 -5.80 -11.02
CA LEU A 379 7.12 -6.89 -10.87
C LEU A 379 6.99 -7.90 -12.02
N SER A 380 5.77 -8.28 -12.43
CA SER A 380 5.54 -9.19 -13.55
C SER A 380 6.06 -8.62 -14.87
N GLN A 381 5.91 -7.33 -15.07
CA GLN A 381 6.42 -6.60 -16.24
C GLN A 381 7.94 -6.37 -16.19
N GLY A 382 8.63 -6.71 -15.09
CA GLY A 382 10.06 -6.47 -14.94
C GLY A 382 10.46 -4.99 -14.79
N VAL A 383 9.49 -4.10 -14.54
CA VAL A 383 9.74 -2.66 -14.29
C VAL A 383 10.42 -2.47 -12.94
N ILE A 384 9.98 -3.22 -11.95
CA ILE A 384 10.60 -3.31 -10.62
C ILE A 384 11.39 -4.62 -10.56
N ARG A 385 12.66 -4.55 -10.19
CA ARG A 385 13.48 -5.74 -10.03
C ARG A 385 13.33 -6.33 -8.62
N ARG A 386 13.45 -7.63 -8.52
CA ARG A 386 13.26 -8.39 -7.27
C ARG A 386 14.34 -8.13 -6.20
N ASP A 387 15.51 -7.60 -6.60
CA ASP A 387 16.63 -7.26 -5.72
C ASP A 387 16.54 -5.83 -5.16
N GLU A 388 15.62 -4.98 -5.67
CA GLU A 388 15.44 -3.60 -5.24
C GLU A 388 14.74 -3.51 -3.87
N ILE A 389 15.01 -2.41 -3.15
CA ILE A 389 14.35 -2.09 -1.89
C ILE A 389 13.01 -1.40 -2.22
N ILE A 390 11.92 -2.06 -1.87
CA ILE A 390 10.57 -1.65 -2.22
C ILE A 390 9.81 -1.28 -0.95
N VAL A 391 9.21 -0.10 -0.93
CA VAL A 391 8.29 0.33 0.12
C VAL A 391 6.92 0.59 -0.48
N VAL A 392 5.91 -0.12 0.02
CA VAL A 392 4.51 0.10 -0.37
C VAL A 392 3.77 0.80 0.76
N ASN A 393 3.07 1.87 0.44
CA ASN A 393 2.25 2.59 1.40
C ASN A 393 0.88 1.91 1.56
N CYS A 394 0.65 1.28 2.71
CA CYS A 394 -0.66 0.84 3.15
C CYS A 394 -1.41 2.05 3.75
N SER A 395 -2.06 2.82 2.88
CA SER A 395 -2.49 4.19 3.13
C SER A 395 -3.69 4.35 4.07
N GLY A 396 -4.50 3.30 4.25
CA GLY A 396 -5.67 3.37 5.12
C GLY A 396 -6.35 2.02 5.33
N HIS A 397 -7.20 1.98 6.35
CA HIS A 397 -8.01 0.85 6.72
C HIS A 397 -9.50 1.16 6.54
N THR A 398 -10.29 0.17 6.20
CA THR A 398 -11.74 0.26 6.17
C THR A 398 -12.32 -0.38 7.43
N PHE A 399 -13.11 0.41 8.17
CA PHE A 399 -13.90 -0.10 9.28
C PHE A 399 -15.17 0.75 9.41
N PRO A 400 -16.38 0.20 9.20
CA PRO A 400 -16.70 -1.19 8.82
C PRO A 400 -16.24 -1.56 7.42
N VAL A 401 -16.16 -2.88 7.13
CA VAL A 401 -15.79 -3.41 5.80
C VAL A 401 -16.80 -2.95 4.76
N GLU A 402 -16.34 -2.44 3.62
CA GLU A 402 -17.20 -2.00 2.53
C GLU A 402 -17.92 -3.20 1.87
N LYS A 403 -19.19 -3.02 1.50
CA LYS A 403 -20.11 -4.11 1.06
C LYS A 403 -19.57 -4.96 -0.10
N PHE A 404 -18.85 -4.33 -1.03
CA PHE A 404 -18.33 -5.00 -2.20
C PHE A 404 -16.99 -5.74 -1.98
N LEU A 405 -16.40 -5.61 -0.79
CA LEU A 405 -15.16 -6.31 -0.45
C LEU A 405 -15.40 -7.80 -0.22
N LEU A 406 -16.57 -8.13 0.30
CA LEU A 406 -17.01 -9.50 0.55
C LEU A 406 -18.31 -9.75 -0.24
N GLY A 407 -18.35 -10.82 -1.04
CA GLY A 407 -19.57 -11.23 -1.73
C GLY A 407 -20.70 -11.64 -0.78
N PRO A 408 -21.90 -11.93 -1.29
CA PRO A 408 -23.05 -12.29 -0.45
C PRO A 408 -22.82 -13.56 0.38
N ASP A 409 -21.95 -14.44 -0.05
CA ASP A 409 -21.66 -15.74 0.58
C ASP A 409 -20.44 -15.72 1.52
N TRP A 410 -20.02 -14.52 2.00
CA TRP A 410 -18.85 -14.36 2.87
C TRP A 410 -18.99 -15.06 4.24
N ALA A 411 -20.21 -15.30 4.69
CA ALA A 411 -20.51 -16.05 5.89
C ALA A 411 -21.40 -17.26 5.54
N LYS A 412 -21.08 -18.42 6.08
CA LYS A 412 -21.95 -19.59 5.99
C LYS A 412 -22.97 -19.50 7.12
N GLU A 413 -24.25 -19.37 6.77
CA GLU A 413 -25.34 -19.51 7.74
C GLU A 413 -25.60 -21.00 7.98
N VAL A 414 -25.52 -21.42 9.22
CA VAL A 414 -25.82 -22.79 9.64
C VAL A 414 -27.03 -22.74 10.57
N SER A 415 -28.12 -23.38 10.17
CA SER A 415 -29.32 -23.52 11.01
C SER A 415 -29.25 -24.76 11.90
N GLU A 416 -30.12 -24.85 12.93
CA GLU A 416 -30.25 -26.07 13.72
C GLU A 416 -30.60 -27.31 12.89
N ALA A 417 -31.26 -27.13 11.74
CA ALA A 417 -31.58 -28.17 10.79
C ALA A 417 -30.34 -28.72 10.05
N ASP A 418 -29.35 -27.85 9.76
CA ASP A 418 -28.10 -28.24 9.08
C ASP A 418 -27.18 -29.07 9.99
N VAL A 419 -27.28 -28.88 11.30
CA VAL A 419 -26.56 -29.68 12.30
C VAL A 419 -27.16 -31.09 12.43
N ALA A 420 -28.39 -31.29 11.97
CA ALA A 420 -29.09 -32.57 12.02
C ALA A 420 -28.82 -33.53 10.81
N GLY A 421 -28.01 -33.13 9.84
CA GLY A 421 -27.37 -34.04 8.88
C GLY A 421 -28.09 -34.29 7.55
N GLU A 422 -28.65 -33.28 6.89
CA GLU A 422 -29.08 -33.40 5.50
C GLU A 422 -28.21 -32.58 4.54
N GLN A 423 -27.63 -33.27 3.53
CA GLN A 423 -26.72 -32.71 2.51
C GLN A 423 -27.49 -32.03 1.37
N VAL A 424 -26.97 -30.90 0.91
CA VAL A 424 -27.35 -30.31 -0.40
C VAL A 424 -26.10 -30.01 -1.21
N GLN A 425 -26.04 -30.58 -2.42
CA GLN A 425 -24.97 -30.41 -3.42
C GLN A 425 -25.36 -29.42 -4.51
N ALA A 426 -24.39 -28.72 -5.07
CA ALA A 426 -24.45 -28.15 -6.44
C ALA A 426 -23.06 -28.06 -7.09
N PRO A 427 -22.90 -28.38 -8.39
CA PRO A 427 -21.60 -28.56 -9.06
C PRO A 427 -21.13 -27.36 -9.90
N LYS A 428 -19.83 -27.29 -10.19
CA LYS A 428 -19.14 -26.28 -11.06
C LYS A 428 -18.12 -26.90 -12.04
N PRO A 429 -17.79 -26.22 -13.14
CA PRO A 429 -16.85 -26.69 -14.17
C PRO A 429 -15.39 -26.26 -13.96
N PRO A 430 -14.41 -26.91 -14.63
CA PRO A 430 -12.97 -26.86 -14.28
C PRO A 430 -12.11 -25.85 -15.06
N SER A 431 -10.93 -25.47 -14.50
CA SER A 431 -9.87 -24.65 -15.08
C SER A 431 -8.49 -25.32 -15.05
N GLU A 432 -7.54 -24.91 -15.92
CA GLU A 432 -6.31 -25.66 -16.27
C GLU A 432 -4.99 -25.10 -15.65
N ASP A 433 -4.96 -24.74 -14.39
CA ASP A 433 -3.80 -24.20 -13.68
C ASP A 433 -3.46 -25.00 -12.40
N LEU A 434 -2.45 -24.63 -11.58
CA LEU A 434 -2.11 -25.36 -10.34
C LEU A 434 -3.36 -25.57 -9.48
N LEU A 435 -4.21 -24.61 -9.49
CA LEU A 435 -5.43 -24.63 -8.73
C LEU A 435 -6.51 -25.38 -9.49
N GLY A 436 -6.54 -25.30 -10.82
CA GLY A 436 -7.31 -26.19 -11.67
C GLY A 436 -6.79 -27.63 -11.65
N ALA A 437 -5.48 -27.84 -11.46
CA ALA A 437 -4.93 -29.17 -11.19
C ALA A 437 -5.30 -29.69 -9.80
N LEU A 438 -5.41 -28.82 -8.80
CA LEU A 438 -5.94 -29.15 -7.48
C LEU A 438 -7.46 -29.35 -7.52
N ASP A 439 -8.20 -28.61 -8.36
CA ASP A 439 -9.63 -28.80 -8.60
C ASP A 439 -9.91 -30.07 -9.44
N GLN A 440 -9.01 -30.48 -10.33
CA GLN A 440 -9.07 -31.75 -11.09
C GLN A 440 -8.63 -32.95 -10.26
N LEU A 441 -7.90 -32.74 -9.17
CA LEU A 441 -7.66 -33.76 -8.16
C LEU A 441 -8.88 -33.84 -7.25
N ASP A 442 -10.03 -34.23 -7.82
CA ASP A 442 -11.23 -34.72 -7.14
C ASP A 442 -11.48 -34.15 -5.71
N GLU A 443 -12.71 -33.86 -5.33
CA GLU A 443 -13.17 -33.50 -3.96
C GLU A 443 -12.68 -34.45 -2.84
N ARG A 444 -11.76 -35.38 -3.16
CA ARG A 444 -11.16 -36.37 -2.30
C ARG A 444 -9.82 -35.98 -1.68
N VAL A 445 -9.13 -34.94 -2.19
CA VAL A 445 -7.85 -34.51 -1.59
C VAL A 445 -8.14 -33.93 -0.21
N LYS A 446 -7.81 -34.68 0.82
CA LYS A 446 -7.92 -34.25 2.24
C LYS A 446 -6.58 -34.13 2.92
N THR A 447 -5.56 -34.90 2.46
CA THR A 447 -4.26 -35.00 3.11
C THR A 447 -3.15 -34.61 2.15
N ILE A 448 -2.37 -33.58 2.51
CA ILE A 448 -1.25 -33.05 1.72
C ILE A 448 0.03 -33.15 2.53
N ILE A 449 1.12 -33.61 1.91
CA ILE A 449 2.45 -33.53 2.51
C ILE A 449 3.27 -32.47 1.76
N ILE A 450 3.81 -31.51 2.51
CA ILE A 450 4.77 -30.52 2.03
C ILE A 450 6.17 -30.99 2.41
N MET A 451 7.02 -31.18 1.43
CA MET A 451 8.43 -31.55 1.61
C MET A 451 9.30 -30.36 1.21
N GLU A 452 9.81 -29.63 2.20
CA GLU A 452 10.47 -28.35 2.04
C GLU A 452 11.44 -28.13 3.21
N ASP A 453 12.73 -27.93 2.96
CA ASP A 453 13.74 -27.74 3.99
C ASP A 453 13.73 -26.34 4.61
N ASN A 454 13.24 -25.34 3.87
CA ASN A 454 13.05 -23.99 4.40
C ASN A 454 11.73 -23.88 5.16
N PRO A 455 11.75 -23.68 6.51
CA PRO A 455 10.53 -23.61 7.31
C PRO A 455 9.60 -22.43 6.95
N GLU A 456 10.14 -21.36 6.35
CA GLU A 456 9.36 -20.21 5.93
C GLU A 456 8.61 -20.49 4.63
N ALA A 457 9.27 -21.17 3.68
CA ALA A 457 8.65 -21.63 2.44
C ALA A 457 7.58 -22.69 2.70
N ALA A 458 7.82 -23.64 3.61
CA ALA A 458 6.84 -24.63 4.04
C ALA A 458 5.59 -23.96 4.63
N ARG A 459 5.77 -22.97 5.51
CA ARG A 459 4.68 -22.16 6.08
C ARG A 459 3.88 -21.41 5.02
N LEU A 460 4.55 -20.87 4.00
CA LEU A 460 3.89 -20.17 2.90
C LEU A 460 3.01 -21.13 2.10
N LEU A 461 3.56 -22.27 1.68
CA LEU A 461 2.80 -23.30 0.95
C LEU A 461 1.59 -23.79 1.77
N ARG A 462 1.77 -24.01 3.08
CA ARG A 462 0.65 -24.34 3.99
C ARG A 462 -0.44 -23.28 3.97
N ARG A 463 -0.09 -22.00 4.08
CA ARG A 463 -1.05 -20.89 4.06
C ARG A 463 -1.80 -20.82 2.74
N ILE A 464 -1.10 -20.95 1.61
CA ILE A 464 -1.72 -21.00 0.28
C ILE A 464 -2.77 -22.13 0.22
N LEU A 465 -2.42 -23.32 0.67
CA LEU A 465 -3.34 -24.46 0.70
C LEU A 465 -4.54 -24.23 1.63
N GLN A 466 -4.31 -23.71 2.84
CA GLN A 466 -5.36 -23.41 3.82
C GLN A 466 -6.37 -22.35 3.35
N THR A 467 -6.02 -21.55 2.35
CA THR A 467 -6.99 -20.61 1.76
C THR A 467 -8.02 -21.31 0.88
N ARG A 468 -7.77 -22.57 0.49
CA ARG A 468 -8.60 -23.34 -0.45
C ARG A 468 -9.52 -24.37 0.20
N GLY A 469 -9.19 -24.85 1.37
CA GLY A 469 -9.99 -25.85 2.05
C GLY A 469 -9.37 -26.36 3.34
N ASP A 470 -10.12 -27.18 4.04
CA ASP A 470 -9.67 -27.84 5.28
C ASP A 470 -8.80 -29.06 4.95
N PHE A 471 -7.58 -28.82 4.47
CA PHE A 471 -6.61 -29.88 4.23
C PHE A 471 -5.88 -30.28 5.51
N GLN A 472 -5.69 -31.57 5.73
CA GLN A 472 -4.74 -32.07 6.71
C GLN A 472 -3.34 -32.00 6.09
N ILE A 473 -2.53 -31.04 6.56
CA ILE A 473 -1.22 -30.75 6.01
C ILE A 473 -0.15 -31.20 7.00
N ALA A 474 0.70 -32.15 6.57
CA ALA A 474 1.93 -32.52 7.25
C ALA A 474 3.14 -31.90 6.55
N GLU A 475 4.18 -31.55 7.31
CA GLU A 475 5.42 -30.97 6.80
C GLU A 475 6.59 -31.89 7.08
N ALA A 476 7.51 -32.00 6.11
CA ALA A 476 8.79 -32.68 6.23
C ALA A 476 9.90 -31.75 5.77
N HIS A 477 11.03 -31.75 6.47
CA HIS A 477 12.15 -30.84 6.20
C HIS A 477 13.32 -31.50 5.45
N ASN A 478 13.16 -32.74 5.05
CA ASN A 478 14.08 -33.48 4.17
C ASN A 478 13.36 -34.67 3.52
N GLY A 479 13.97 -35.24 2.47
CA GLY A 479 13.37 -36.33 1.72
C GLY A 479 13.13 -37.60 2.54
N ARG A 480 13.98 -37.90 3.51
CA ARG A 480 13.85 -39.12 4.34
C ARG A 480 12.65 -39.03 5.30
N GLU A 481 12.48 -37.89 5.93
CA GLU A 481 11.34 -37.59 6.78
C GLU A 481 10.01 -37.63 5.98
N GLY A 482 10.03 -37.00 4.79
CA GLY A 482 8.89 -36.98 3.89
C GLY A 482 8.45 -38.38 3.45
N LEU A 483 9.38 -39.26 3.05
CA LEU A 483 9.06 -40.64 2.70
C LEU A 483 8.49 -41.44 3.90
N ALA A 484 8.95 -41.17 5.12
CA ALA A 484 8.38 -41.79 6.32
C ALA A 484 6.93 -41.34 6.54
N LEU A 485 6.65 -40.03 6.43
CA LEU A 485 5.30 -39.48 6.54
C LEU A 485 4.38 -39.98 5.43
N ILE A 486 4.87 -40.08 4.20
CA ILE A 486 4.09 -40.60 3.04
C ILE A 486 3.64 -42.06 3.31
N ARG A 487 4.53 -42.90 3.83
CA ARG A 487 4.21 -44.30 4.16
C ARG A 487 3.23 -44.40 5.31
N GLN A 488 3.30 -43.49 6.29
CA GLN A 488 2.43 -43.46 7.47
C GLN A 488 1.03 -42.96 7.15
N HIS A 489 0.92 -41.86 6.38
CA HIS A 489 -0.34 -41.13 6.18
C HIS A 489 -1.01 -41.33 4.83
N ARG A 490 -0.27 -41.87 3.82
CA ARG A 490 -0.74 -42.03 2.44
C ARG A 490 -1.49 -40.79 1.93
N PRO A 491 -0.77 -39.69 1.66
CA PRO A 491 -1.37 -38.43 1.27
C PRO A 491 -2.05 -38.51 -0.09
N ASP A 492 -2.99 -37.63 -0.30
CA ASP A 492 -3.67 -37.47 -1.61
C ASP A 492 -2.84 -36.62 -2.57
N LEU A 493 -1.91 -35.79 -2.04
CA LEU A 493 -1.03 -34.92 -2.81
C LEU A 493 0.30 -34.72 -2.07
N ILE A 494 1.40 -34.61 -2.84
CA ILE A 494 2.73 -34.24 -2.35
C ILE A 494 3.18 -32.97 -3.04
N LEU A 495 3.56 -31.94 -2.24
CA LEU A 495 4.33 -30.78 -2.71
C LEU A 495 5.79 -31.03 -2.38
N LEU A 496 6.68 -30.98 -3.38
CA LEU A 496 8.05 -31.44 -3.25
C LEU A 496 9.04 -30.39 -3.74
N ASP A 497 9.94 -29.93 -2.85
CA ASP A 497 11.14 -29.24 -3.29
C ASP A 497 12.20 -30.22 -3.80
N LEU A 498 12.92 -29.80 -4.83
CA LEU A 498 14.07 -30.56 -5.35
C LEU A 498 15.36 -30.34 -4.56
N MET A 499 15.46 -29.22 -3.84
CA MET A 499 16.67 -28.78 -3.15
C MET A 499 16.56 -28.99 -1.64
N MET A 500 16.66 -30.23 -1.19
CA MET A 500 16.62 -30.56 0.24
C MET A 500 17.91 -31.26 0.70
N PRO A 501 18.33 -31.08 1.98
CA PRO A 501 19.48 -31.78 2.54
C PRO A 501 19.21 -33.28 2.75
N ASP A 502 20.24 -34.08 2.92
CA ASP A 502 20.24 -35.51 3.18
C ASP A 502 19.71 -36.38 2.04
N MET A 503 18.53 -36.05 1.51
CA MET A 503 17.87 -36.73 0.41
C MET A 503 17.14 -35.70 -0.42
N ASP A 504 17.60 -35.44 -1.63
CA ASP A 504 17.04 -34.48 -2.55
C ASP A 504 15.70 -34.95 -3.15
N GLY A 505 14.94 -34.01 -3.77
CA GLY A 505 13.63 -34.32 -4.34
C GLY A 505 13.68 -35.31 -5.50
N PHE A 506 14.77 -35.39 -6.26
CA PHE A 506 14.95 -36.41 -7.30
C PHE A 506 15.05 -37.81 -6.71
N ALA A 507 15.78 -37.98 -5.61
CA ALA A 507 15.87 -39.24 -4.91
C ALA A 507 14.52 -39.66 -4.27
N VAL A 508 13.72 -38.68 -3.82
CA VAL A 508 12.35 -38.93 -3.35
C VAL A 508 11.49 -39.45 -4.48
N LEU A 509 11.50 -38.81 -5.65
CA LEU A 509 10.74 -39.26 -6.84
C LEU A 509 11.12 -40.66 -7.26
N ASP A 510 12.43 -41.00 -7.28
CA ASP A 510 12.91 -42.34 -7.61
C ASP A 510 12.41 -43.36 -6.58
N ALA A 511 12.42 -43.01 -5.27
CA ALA A 511 11.91 -43.89 -4.22
C ALA A 511 10.41 -44.13 -4.31
N LEU A 512 9.62 -43.10 -4.65
CA LEU A 512 8.19 -43.24 -4.88
C LEU A 512 7.89 -44.15 -6.07
N LYS A 513 8.64 -44.01 -7.17
CA LYS A 513 8.50 -44.84 -8.38
C LYS A 513 8.86 -46.29 -8.16
N ALA A 514 9.85 -46.56 -7.29
CA ALA A 514 10.29 -47.91 -6.97
C ALA A 514 9.27 -48.66 -6.08
N ASP A 515 8.36 -47.98 -5.43
CA ASP A 515 7.34 -48.58 -4.55
C ASP A 515 5.99 -48.71 -5.29
N GLU A 516 5.54 -49.93 -5.55
CA GLU A 516 4.30 -50.18 -6.27
C GLU A 516 3.06 -49.58 -5.64
N THR A 517 3.08 -49.31 -4.34
CA THR A 517 1.95 -48.74 -3.58
C THR A 517 1.95 -47.20 -3.56
N LEU A 518 3.07 -46.55 -3.92
CA LEU A 518 3.27 -45.12 -3.84
C LEU A 518 3.49 -44.45 -5.22
N ARG A 519 3.79 -45.22 -6.25
CA ARG A 519 4.18 -44.72 -7.59
C ARG A 519 3.13 -43.86 -8.28
N ASP A 520 1.86 -44.01 -7.93
CA ASP A 520 0.73 -43.29 -8.52
C ASP A 520 0.29 -42.07 -7.72
N LEU A 521 0.97 -41.77 -6.61
CA LEU A 521 0.70 -40.57 -5.82
C LEU A 521 0.99 -39.32 -6.65
N PRO A 522 0.06 -38.34 -6.68
CA PRO A 522 0.27 -37.09 -7.39
C PRO A 522 1.35 -36.26 -6.69
N VAL A 523 2.35 -35.81 -7.48
CA VAL A 523 3.45 -34.96 -7.00
C VAL A 523 3.46 -33.66 -7.81
N ILE A 524 3.45 -32.53 -7.11
CA ILE A 524 3.74 -31.21 -7.66
C ILE A 524 5.12 -30.81 -7.15
N VAL A 525 6.02 -30.50 -8.06
CA VAL A 525 7.36 -30.01 -7.72
C VAL A 525 7.33 -28.48 -7.60
N VAL A 526 7.83 -27.95 -6.47
CA VAL A 526 7.93 -26.52 -6.18
C VAL A 526 9.37 -26.19 -5.85
N THR A 527 10.17 -25.68 -6.79
CA THR A 527 11.62 -25.53 -6.58
C THR A 527 12.17 -24.17 -7.04
N ALA A 528 13.21 -23.68 -6.33
CA ALA A 528 13.98 -22.51 -6.74
C ALA A 528 15.10 -22.86 -7.76
N LYS A 529 15.32 -24.15 -8.03
CA LYS A 529 16.37 -24.62 -8.90
C LYS A 529 16.07 -24.35 -10.37
N GLU A 530 16.99 -23.68 -11.07
CA GLU A 530 16.99 -23.69 -12.53
C GLU A 530 17.32 -25.08 -13.04
N LEU A 531 16.36 -25.72 -13.70
CA LEU A 531 16.50 -27.07 -14.19
C LEU A 531 17.18 -27.13 -15.56
N THR A 532 18.18 -27.98 -15.68
CA THR A 532 18.78 -28.35 -16.98
C THR A 532 17.77 -29.10 -17.85
N GLN A 533 18.05 -29.15 -19.15
CA GLN A 533 17.18 -29.88 -20.10
C GLN A 533 17.07 -31.38 -19.74
N GLN A 534 18.16 -32.00 -19.22
CA GLN A 534 18.14 -33.39 -18.76
C GLN A 534 17.27 -33.59 -17.51
N GLU A 535 17.33 -32.65 -16.55
CA GLU A 535 16.52 -32.73 -15.34
C GLU A 535 15.01 -32.53 -15.66
N ARG A 536 14.68 -31.62 -16.57
CA ARG A 536 13.30 -31.47 -17.05
C ARG A 536 12.77 -32.73 -17.73
N GLN A 537 13.61 -33.38 -18.56
CA GLN A 537 13.22 -34.66 -19.17
C GLN A 537 13.05 -35.77 -18.12
N ARG A 538 13.84 -35.79 -17.05
CA ARG A 538 13.73 -36.76 -15.96
C ARG A 538 12.42 -36.59 -15.19
N LEU A 539 11.94 -35.37 -15.00
CA LEU A 539 10.66 -35.07 -14.33
C LEU A 539 9.44 -35.41 -15.21
N GLN A 540 9.60 -35.41 -16.53
CA GLN A 540 8.52 -35.64 -17.47
C GLN A 540 7.89 -37.02 -17.27
N GLY A 541 6.58 -37.06 -17.03
CA GLY A 541 5.81 -38.28 -16.73
C GLY A 541 5.96 -38.78 -15.28
N GLN A 542 6.74 -38.11 -14.42
CA GLN A 542 6.88 -38.45 -13.00
C GLN A 542 6.10 -37.53 -12.07
N ILE A 543 5.78 -36.34 -12.53
CA ILE A 543 5.10 -35.30 -11.75
C ILE A 543 3.86 -34.81 -12.46
N LYS A 544 2.92 -34.27 -11.72
CA LYS A 544 1.71 -33.64 -12.28
C LYS A 544 2.03 -32.24 -12.79
N MET A 545 2.86 -31.49 -12.06
CA MET A 545 3.22 -30.12 -12.38
C MET A 545 4.60 -29.77 -11.83
N LEU A 546 5.27 -28.81 -12.50
CA LEU A 546 6.53 -28.20 -12.06
C LEU A 546 6.34 -26.71 -11.88
N LEU A 547 6.62 -26.21 -10.70
CA LEU A 547 6.58 -24.80 -10.33
C LEU A 547 7.97 -24.31 -9.93
N GLN A 548 8.43 -23.19 -10.47
CA GLN A 548 9.66 -22.55 -10.04
C GLN A 548 9.39 -21.51 -8.94
N LYS A 549 10.02 -21.68 -7.76
CA LYS A 549 10.04 -20.64 -6.71
C LYS A 549 10.71 -19.38 -7.26
N GLY A 550 10.07 -18.43 -7.77
CA GLY A 550 10.65 -17.23 -8.40
C GLY A 550 10.06 -16.93 -9.77
N SER A 551 9.45 -17.90 -10.43
CA SER A 551 8.55 -17.70 -11.55
C SER A 551 7.08 -17.60 -11.09
N PHE A 552 6.85 -17.48 -9.80
CA PHE A 552 5.52 -17.22 -9.21
C PHE A 552 4.89 -15.89 -9.67
N MET A 553 5.42 -15.30 -10.70
CA MET A 553 4.97 -14.06 -11.32
C MET A 553 4.82 -14.16 -12.85
N ASP A 554 4.83 -15.33 -13.45
CA ASP A 554 4.25 -15.46 -14.78
C ASP A 554 2.72 -15.32 -14.66
N ASP A 555 2.10 -14.77 -15.70
CA ASP A 555 0.67 -14.50 -15.79
C ASP A 555 -0.19 -15.68 -15.30
N ASP A 556 0.34 -16.89 -15.42
CA ASP A 556 -0.30 -18.13 -14.97
C ASP A 556 -0.51 -18.22 -13.44
N LEU A 557 0.37 -17.70 -12.57
CA LEU A 557 0.12 -17.74 -11.11
C LEU A 557 -0.64 -16.52 -10.60
N LEU A 558 -0.53 -15.36 -11.26
CA LEU A 558 -1.46 -14.26 -11.03
C LEU A 558 -2.86 -14.65 -11.52
N ASP A 559 -2.96 -15.39 -12.64
CA ASP A 559 -4.20 -16.00 -13.10
C ASP A 559 -4.63 -17.15 -12.19
N ASP A 560 -3.71 -17.87 -11.57
CA ASP A 560 -3.97 -18.94 -10.60
C ASP A 560 -4.38 -18.40 -9.22
N ILE A 561 -3.74 -17.35 -8.73
CA ILE A 561 -4.23 -16.56 -7.59
C ILE A 561 -5.55 -15.86 -8.01
N ASN A 562 -5.67 -15.42 -9.24
CA ASN A 562 -6.86 -14.81 -9.80
C ASN A 562 -8.01 -15.83 -9.94
N ALA A 563 -7.75 -17.03 -10.44
CA ALA A 563 -8.73 -18.12 -10.49
C ALA A 563 -9.07 -18.70 -9.10
N LEU A 564 -8.17 -18.56 -8.11
CA LEU A 564 -8.44 -18.86 -6.70
C LEU A 564 -9.47 -17.92 -6.10
N LEU A 565 -9.49 -16.67 -6.54
CA LEU A 565 -10.32 -15.61 -5.98
C LEU A 565 -11.63 -15.44 -6.76
N ASP A 566 -11.71 -15.89 -8.01
CA ASP A 566 -12.94 -15.88 -8.82
C ASP A 566 -13.93 -17.00 -8.45
N LYS A 567 -13.56 -17.89 -7.52
CA LYS A 567 -14.41 -19.01 -7.08
C LYS A 567 -14.81 -18.95 -5.60
N VAL A 568 -14.69 -17.76 -4.96
CA VAL A 568 -15.25 -17.53 -3.61
C VAL A 568 -16.47 -16.65 -3.71
#